data_966fa83ea4ecac3062258fd27b0f43c2
#
_entry.id   966fa83ea4ecac3062258fd27b0f43c2
#
_cell.length_a   1.000
_cell.length_b   1.000
_cell.length_c   1.000
_cell.angle_alpha   90.00
_cell.angle_beta   90.00
_cell.angle_gamma   90.00
#
_symmetry.space_group_name_H-M   'P 1'
#
loop_
_entity.id
_entity.type
_entity.pdbx_description
1 polymer ?
#
loop_
_entity_poly.entity_id
_entity_poly.type
_entity_poly.pdbx_seq_one_letter_code
_entity_poly.pdbx_strand_id
1 'polypeptide(L)'
;KEMPNVIVKNRAQVFGYYDHNMLVMSERINDHLPKSKKYSPKQRLWYIRAKEVVISSGSIERPLIFGNNDTPGVLLTSAAKEYLKVYGVLVGKKPLIFTNNDSAYETAIEFKKNGIWPIVLDTRSNPDSEIINEAKSMGIDIRFSHVVIAAKGYKKVKSAEIAKISEDKKDLGKIENISCDCICVPGFWTPTIHLASQS
;
A
#
# COMPACT_ATOMS: atom_id res chain seq x y z
N LYS A 1 -12.20 2.77 -28.07
CA LYS A 1 -13.51 3.18 -28.65
C LYS A 1 -13.95 4.41 -27.89
N GLU A 2 -14.08 5.53 -28.56
CA GLU A 2 -14.68 6.72 -27.99
C GLU A 2 -16.17 6.46 -27.76
N MET A 3 -16.62 6.68 -26.54
CA MET A 3 -18.04 6.63 -26.18
C MET A 3 -18.54 8.07 -26.15
N PRO A 4 -19.44 8.47 -27.07
CA PRO A 4 -19.83 9.88 -27.24
C PRO A 4 -20.59 10.47 -26.04
N ASN A 5 -21.11 9.59 -25.18
CA ASN A 5 -21.84 9.94 -23.97
C ASN A 5 -20.97 9.96 -22.70
N VAL A 6 -19.63 9.78 -22.83
CA VAL A 6 -18.69 9.73 -21.71
C VAL A 6 -17.71 10.89 -21.79
N ILE A 7 -17.58 11.65 -20.72
CA ILE A 7 -16.56 12.70 -20.59
C ILE A 7 -15.55 12.27 -19.54
N VAL A 8 -14.30 12.07 -19.95
CA VAL A 8 -13.20 11.73 -19.06
C VAL A 8 -12.40 12.99 -18.75
N LYS A 9 -12.19 13.30 -17.49
CA LYS A 9 -11.37 14.40 -16.99
C LYS A 9 -10.12 13.87 -16.34
N ASN A 10 -8.98 14.01 -17.02
CA ASN A 10 -7.67 13.70 -16.43
C ASN A 10 -7.15 14.88 -15.61
N ARG A 11 -6.31 14.61 -14.61
CA ARG A 11 -5.77 15.61 -13.68
C ARG A 11 -6.87 16.46 -13.02
N ALA A 12 -7.98 15.82 -12.71
CA ALA A 12 -9.14 16.42 -12.07
C ALA A 12 -9.41 15.69 -10.76
N GLN A 13 -9.62 16.45 -9.70
CA GLN A 13 -9.90 15.94 -8.37
C GLN A 13 -11.19 16.53 -7.84
N VAL A 14 -12.14 15.67 -7.51
CA VAL A 14 -13.33 16.05 -6.73
C VAL A 14 -12.91 16.14 -5.27
N PHE A 15 -13.17 17.27 -4.63
CA PHE A 15 -12.80 17.52 -3.24
C PHE A 15 -13.97 17.96 -2.36
N GLY A 16 -15.15 18.17 -2.95
CA GLY A 16 -16.38 18.51 -2.24
C GLY A 16 -17.57 17.75 -2.81
N TYR A 17 -18.43 17.23 -1.92
CA TYR A 17 -19.70 16.62 -2.23
C TYR A 17 -20.74 17.16 -1.28
N TYR A 18 -21.74 17.87 -1.81
CA TYR A 18 -22.72 18.63 -1.06
C TYR A 18 -24.14 18.21 -1.41
N ASP A 19 -25.10 18.75 -0.71
CA ASP A 19 -26.52 18.48 -0.89
C ASP A 19 -26.95 18.53 -2.37
N HIS A 20 -27.95 17.74 -2.71
CA HIS A 20 -28.53 17.64 -4.06
C HIS A 20 -27.50 17.19 -5.11
N ASN A 21 -26.61 16.28 -4.75
CA ASN A 21 -25.56 15.73 -5.62
C ASN A 21 -24.70 16.83 -6.29
N MET A 22 -24.38 17.88 -5.56
CA MET A 22 -23.48 18.91 -6.03
C MET A 22 -22.03 18.53 -5.72
N LEU A 23 -21.21 18.46 -6.75
CA LEU A 23 -19.79 18.15 -6.65
C LEU A 23 -18.95 19.38 -6.99
N VAL A 24 -17.86 19.57 -6.26
CA VAL A 24 -16.84 20.57 -6.58
C VAL A 24 -15.55 19.87 -6.96
N MET A 25 -15.04 20.20 -8.14
CA MET A 25 -13.88 19.56 -8.75
C MET A 25 -12.87 20.58 -9.22
N SER A 26 -11.59 20.38 -8.92
CA SER A 26 -10.47 21.12 -9.46
C SER A 26 -9.83 20.36 -10.62
N GLU A 27 -9.73 20.96 -11.78
CA GLU A 27 -9.04 20.46 -12.97
C GLU A 27 -7.74 21.23 -13.16
N ARG A 28 -6.60 20.53 -13.23
CA ARG A 28 -5.29 21.10 -13.53
C ARG A 28 -5.11 21.19 -15.03
N ILE A 29 -5.06 22.42 -15.57
CA ILE A 29 -5.00 22.67 -17.03
C ILE A 29 -3.56 22.78 -17.49
N ASN A 30 -2.81 23.74 -16.92
CA ASN A 30 -1.47 24.09 -17.40
C ASN A 30 -0.41 24.14 -16.30
N ASP A 31 -0.76 23.98 -15.05
CA ASP A 31 0.17 24.10 -13.92
C ASP A 31 1.26 23.01 -13.88
N HIS A 32 1.07 21.93 -14.64
CA HIS A 32 2.01 20.83 -14.82
C HIS A 32 2.97 21.03 -16.01
N LEU A 33 2.79 22.10 -16.80
CA LEU A 33 3.60 22.37 -17.98
C LEU A 33 4.74 23.35 -17.62
N PRO A 34 5.99 23.10 -18.09
CA PRO A 34 7.16 23.95 -17.78
C PRO A 34 7.01 25.36 -18.34
N LYS A 35 6.29 25.54 -19.44
CA LYS A 35 6.02 26.83 -20.07
C LYS A 35 4.51 26.98 -20.30
N SER A 36 3.82 27.59 -19.35
CA SER A 36 2.44 28.00 -19.56
C SER A 36 2.41 29.36 -20.26
N LYS A 37 1.44 29.57 -21.18
CA LYS A 37 1.22 30.90 -21.77
C LYS A 37 0.88 31.90 -20.66
N LYS A 38 1.50 33.08 -20.71
CA LYS A 38 1.15 34.22 -19.84
C LYS A 38 -0.37 34.46 -19.99
N TYR A 39 -1.14 34.51 -18.96
CA TYR A 39 -2.61 34.67 -18.96
C TYR A 39 -3.45 33.40 -19.31
N SER A 40 -2.87 32.22 -19.38
CA SER A 40 -3.64 31.00 -19.53
C SER A 40 -4.06 30.49 -18.13
N PRO A 41 -5.29 29.98 -17.94
CA PRO A 41 -5.74 29.47 -16.65
C PRO A 41 -4.89 28.26 -16.24
N LYS A 42 -4.36 28.27 -15.03
CA LYS A 42 -3.59 27.15 -14.49
C LYS A 42 -4.49 26.01 -14.03
N GLN A 43 -5.59 26.38 -13.42
CA GLN A 43 -6.59 25.47 -12.88
C GLN A 43 -7.98 25.98 -13.22
N ARG A 44 -8.96 25.07 -13.24
CA ARG A 44 -10.37 25.36 -13.42
C ARG A 44 -11.17 24.71 -12.30
N LEU A 45 -12.05 25.48 -11.69
CA LEU A 45 -13.01 24.97 -10.73
C LEU A 45 -14.31 24.62 -11.46
N TRP A 46 -14.82 23.43 -11.20
CA TRP A 46 -16.07 22.94 -11.74
C TRP A 46 -17.08 22.78 -10.62
N TYR A 47 -18.28 23.31 -10.85
CA TYR A 47 -19.46 23.00 -10.05
C TYR A 47 -20.34 22.08 -10.89
N ILE A 48 -20.50 20.84 -10.43
CA ILE A 48 -21.19 19.80 -11.17
C ILE A 48 -22.42 19.39 -10.36
N ARG A 49 -23.59 19.46 -10.97
CA ARG A 49 -24.80 18.90 -10.39
C ARG A 49 -25.18 17.64 -11.17
N ALA A 50 -25.13 16.51 -10.49
CA ALA A 50 -25.41 15.21 -11.06
C ALA A 50 -26.77 14.68 -10.62
N LYS A 51 -27.38 13.81 -11.43
CA LYS A 51 -28.56 13.04 -11.01
C LYS A 51 -28.19 11.95 -10.03
N GLU A 52 -27.07 11.27 -10.30
CA GLU A 52 -26.51 10.19 -9.50
C GLU A 52 -24.99 10.34 -9.42
N VAL A 53 -24.40 9.91 -8.32
CA VAL A 53 -22.95 9.96 -8.08
C VAL A 53 -22.47 8.58 -7.68
N VAL A 54 -21.47 8.06 -8.38
CA VAL A 54 -20.77 6.83 -8.02
C VAL A 54 -19.41 7.19 -7.50
N ILE A 55 -19.15 6.86 -6.21
CA ILE A 55 -17.88 7.15 -5.54
C ILE A 55 -17.02 5.87 -5.59
N SER A 56 -15.91 5.91 -6.33
CA SER A 56 -14.93 4.84 -6.45
C SER A 56 -13.56 5.30 -5.97
N SER A 57 -13.52 5.86 -4.76
CA SER A 57 -12.31 6.48 -4.18
C SER A 57 -11.31 5.45 -3.61
N GLY A 58 -11.66 4.15 -3.61
CA GLY A 58 -10.79 3.08 -3.15
C GLY A 58 -10.54 3.09 -1.64
N SER A 59 -9.39 2.61 -1.25
CA SER A 59 -8.98 2.47 0.15
C SER A 59 -7.51 2.78 0.34
N ILE A 60 -7.14 3.12 1.57
CA ILE A 60 -5.77 3.42 1.98
C ILE A 60 -5.25 2.25 2.82
N GLU A 61 -4.07 1.76 2.48
CA GLU A 61 -3.38 0.72 3.23
C GLU A 61 -2.92 1.28 4.59
N ARG A 62 -3.18 0.52 5.67
CA ARG A 62 -2.70 0.81 7.02
C ARG A 62 -1.70 -0.25 7.47
N PRO A 63 -0.56 0.14 8.06
CA PRO A 63 0.42 -0.82 8.54
C PRO A 63 -0.05 -1.55 9.79
N LEU A 64 0.43 -2.78 9.99
CA LEU A 64 0.42 -3.43 11.29
C LEU A 64 1.38 -2.69 12.24
N ILE A 65 1.03 -2.65 13.52
CA ILE A 65 1.79 -1.92 14.54
C ILE A 65 2.74 -2.87 15.26
N PHE A 66 4.00 -2.44 15.44
CA PHE A 66 5.03 -3.15 16.22
C PHE A 66 6.06 -2.14 16.74
N GLY A 67 6.95 -2.58 17.61
CA GLY A 67 7.94 -1.69 18.22
C GLY A 67 8.89 -1.08 17.18
N ASN A 68 9.16 0.22 17.27
CA ASN A 68 10.05 0.99 16.40
C ASN A 68 9.65 0.95 14.91
N ASN A 69 8.36 0.88 14.61
CA ASN A 69 7.85 0.86 13.24
C ASN A 69 8.03 2.19 12.48
N ASP A 70 8.53 3.21 13.15
CA ASP A 70 8.93 4.51 12.60
C ASP A 70 10.39 4.55 12.11
N THR A 71 11.13 3.45 12.31
CA THR A 71 12.54 3.36 11.85
C THR A 71 12.60 3.43 10.32
N PRO A 72 13.47 4.30 9.74
CA PRO A 72 13.66 4.36 8.28
C PRO A 72 13.99 2.99 7.68
N GLY A 73 13.24 2.59 6.66
CA GLY A 73 13.26 1.24 6.08
C GLY A 73 12.03 0.40 6.44
N VAL A 74 11.15 0.90 7.32
CA VAL A 74 9.79 0.38 7.48
C VAL A 74 8.87 1.15 6.53
N LEU A 75 8.10 0.45 5.70
CA LEU A 75 7.24 1.06 4.69
C LEU A 75 6.04 0.17 4.37
N LEU A 76 5.03 0.74 3.73
CA LEU A 76 3.88 -0.01 3.24
C LEU A 76 4.30 -0.96 2.12
N THR A 77 3.68 -2.13 2.06
CA THR A 77 3.99 -3.13 1.04
C THR A 77 3.59 -2.67 -0.36
N SER A 78 2.47 -1.95 -0.49
CA SER A 78 2.06 -1.32 -1.74
C SER A 78 3.08 -0.30 -2.25
N ALA A 79 3.65 0.51 -1.36
CA ALA A 79 4.70 1.47 -1.71
C ALA A 79 5.97 0.76 -2.20
N ALA A 80 6.39 -0.33 -1.54
CA ALA A 80 7.54 -1.12 -1.98
C ALA A 80 7.35 -1.71 -3.38
N LYS A 81 6.14 -2.22 -3.67
CA LYS A 81 5.76 -2.71 -4.99
C LYS A 81 5.78 -1.60 -6.05
N GLU A 82 5.25 -0.42 -5.72
CA GLU A 82 5.24 0.73 -6.62
C GLU A 82 6.65 1.23 -6.93
N TYR A 83 7.52 1.36 -5.92
CA TYR A 83 8.93 1.72 -6.15
C TYR A 83 9.60 0.75 -7.12
N LEU A 84 9.38 -0.54 -6.97
CA LEU A 84 9.94 -1.53 -7.87
C LEU A 84 9.34 -1.47 -9.27
N LYS A 85 8.00 -1.49 -9.39
CA LYS A 85 7.31 -1.62 -10.70
C LYS A 85 7.31 -0.33 -11.53
N VAL A 86 7.14 0.81 -10.89
CA VAL A 86 6.98 2.09 -11.59
C VAL A 86 8.32 2.81 -11.72
N TYR A 87 9.14 2.77 -10.67
CA TYR A 87 10.39 3.54 -10.63
C TYR A 87 11.65 2.69 -10.81
N GLY A 88 11.53 1.35 -10.85
CA GLY A 88 12.70 0.45 -10.96
C GLY A 88 13.64 0.53 -9.77
N VAL A 89 13.14 0.92 -8.59
CA VAL A 89 13.92 1.13 -7.37
C VAL A 89 13.65 0.03 -6.37
N LEU A 90 14.71 -0.61 -5.87
CA LEU A 90 14.63 -1.55 -4.77
C LEU A 90 14.69 -0.81 -3.43
N VAL A 91 13.71 -1.08 -2.57
CA VAL A 91 13.64 -0.50 -1.22
C VAL A 91 14.62 -1.15 -0.24
N GLY A 92 15.13 -2.33 -0.58
CA GLY A 92 16.13 -3.08 0.17
C GLY A 92 16.57 -4.35 -0.56
N LYS A 93 17.65 -4.96 -0.10
CA LYS A 93 18.20 -6.22 -0.63
C LYS A 93 17.76 -7.46 0.15
N LYS A 94 17.34 -7.27 1.38
CA LYS A 94 16.87 -8.30 2.31
C LYS A 94 15.51 -7.91 2.90
N PRO A 95 14.45 -7.87 2.09
CA PRO A 95 13.14 -7.44 2.56
C PRO A 95 12.50 -8.50 3.47
N LEU A 96 11.97 -8.03 4.60
CA LEU A 96 11.08 -8.77 5.47
C LEU A 96 9.66 -8.25 5.24
N ILE A 97 8.73 -9.11 4.91
CA ILE A 97 7.33 -8.76 4.71
C ILE A 97 6.53 -9.28 5.90
N PHE A 98 5.85 -8.39 6.62
CA PHE A 98 5.05 -8.74 7.79
C PHE A 98 3.57 -8.53 7.50
N THR A 99 2.79 -9.60 7.41
CA THR A 99 1.41 -9.56 6.91
C THR A 99 0.40 -10.33 7.75
N ASN A 100 -0.87 -9.99 7.55
CA ASN A 100 -2.05 -10.73 8.01
C ASN A 100 -3.06 -11.01 6.90
N ASN A 101 -2.69 -10.75 5.64
CA ASN A 101 -3.58 -10.90 4.49
C ASN A 101 -2.81 -11.23 3.20
N ASP A 102 -3.54 -11.53 2.13
CA ASP A 102 -2.97 -12.03 0.88
C ASP A 102 -2.31 -10.95 0.02
N SER A 103 -2.64 -9.67 0.20
CA SER A 103 -2.12 -8.59 -0.66
C SER A 103 -0.60 -8.45 -0.64
N ALA A 104 0.05 -8.91 0.44
CA ALA A 104 1.49 -8.91 0.60
C ALA A 104 2.22 -9.84 -0.36
N TYR A 105 1.60 -10.96 -0.70
CA TYR A 105 2.23 -12.01 -1.49
C TYR A 105 2.50 -11.57 -2.92
N GLU A 106 1.68 -10.68 -3.48
CA GLU A 106 1.98 -10.07 -4.77
C GLU A 106 3.32 -9.35 -4.78
N THR A 107 3.62 -8.61 -3.70
CA THR A 107 4.90 -7.91 -3.57
C THR A 107 6.06 -8.89 -3.34
N ALA A 108 5.84 -9.95 -2.56
CA ALA A 108 6.83 -10.99 -2.36
C ALA A 108 7.21 -11.69 -3.67
N ILE A 109 6.22 -12.04 -4.48
CA ILE A 109 6.39 -12.63 -5.80
C ILE A 109 7.13 -11.67 -6.73
N GLU A 110 6.78 -10.39 -6.71
CA GLU A 110 7.43 -9.37 -7.53
C GLU A 110 8.91 -9.19 -7.14
N PHE A 111 9.23 -9.16 -5.86
CA PHE A 111 10.61 -9.16 -5.38
C PHE A 111 11.36 -10.39 -5.90
N LYS A 112 10.76 -11.56 -5.78
CA LYS A 112 11.38 -12.81 -6.24
C LYS A 112 11.64 -12.82 -7.74
N LYS A 113 10.70 -12.34 -8.56
CA LYS A 113 10.85 -12.19 -10.03
C LYS A 113 12.00 -11.25 -10.40
N ASN A 114 12.34 -10.31 -9.51
CA ASN A 114 13.47 -9.37 -9.69
C ASN A 114 14.77 -9.81 -8.95
N GLY A 115 14.89 -11.09 -8.59
CA GLY A 115 16.12 -11.63 -8.00
C GLY A 115 16.32 -11.31 -6.52
N ILE A 116 15.32 -10.80 -5.84
CA ILE A 116 15.33 -10.52 -4.40
C ILE A 116 14.63 -11.67 -3.65
N TRP A 117 15.19 -12.05 -2.52
CA TRP A 117 14.69 -13.16 -1.71
C TRP A 117 14.01 -12.61 -0.45
N PRO A 118 12.68 -12.35 -0.49
CA PRO A 118 11.95 -11.88 0.67
C PRO A 118 11.73 -13.03 1.66
N ILE A 119 11.62 -12.66 2.94
CA ILE A 119 11.04 -13.51 3.98
C ILE A 119 9.66 -12.97 4.28
N VAL A 120 8.65 -13.83 4.31
CA VAL A 120 7.27 -13.46 4.65
C VAL A 120 6.92 -14.02 6.01
N LEU A 121 6.52 -13.15 6.93
CA LEU A 121 5.94 -13.49 8.22
C LEU A 121 4.44 -13.24 8.16
N ASP A 122 3.66 -14.30 8.21
CA ASP A 122 2.20 -14.23 8.21
C ASP A 122 1.65 -14.57 9.61
N THR A 123 0.83 -13.69 10.14
CA THR A 123 0.23 -13.90 11.47
C THR A 123 -0.80 -15.02 11.50
N ARG A 124 -1.30 -15.43 10.35
CA ARG A 124 -2.28 -16.51 10.21
C ARG A 124 -1.60 -17.87 10.35
N SER A 125 -2.31 -18.83 10.92
CA SER A 125 -1.74 -20.17 11.16
C SER A 125 -1.68 -21.04 9.92
N ASN A 126 -2.69 -20.98 9.08
CA ASN A 126 -2.76 -21.82 7.87
C ASN A 126 -3.63 -21.19 6.78
N PRO A 127 -3.25 -20.01 6.26
CA PRO A 127 -3.98 -19.45 5.14
C PRO A 127 -3.74 -20.28 3.88
N ASP A 128 -4.80 -20.51 3.11
CA ASP A 128 -4.75 -21.20 1.83
C ASP A 128 -5.38 -20.32 0.74
N SER A 129 -4.57 -19.97 -0.25
CA SER A 129 -5.00 -19.24 -1.44
C SER A 129 -4.05 -19.49 -2.60
N GLU A 130 -4.52 -19.26 -3.82
CA GLU A 130 -3.71 -19.46 -5.04
C GLU A 130 -2.41 -18.67 -5.01
N ILE A 131 -2.45 -17.41 -4.54
CA ILE A 131 -1.26 -16.55 -4.49
C ILE A 131 -0.22 -17.02 -3.47
N ILE A 132 -0.66 -17.60 -2.35
CA ILE A 132 0.24 -18.20 -1.36
C ILE A 132 0.90 -19.44 -1.95
N ASN A 133 0.14 -20.26 -2.68
CA ASN A 133 0.66 -21.45 -3.34
C ASN A 133 1.65 -21.07 -4.46
N GLU A 134 1.39 -20.01 -5.24
CA GLU A 134 2.36 -19.46 -6.18
C GLU A 134 3.66 -19.04 -5.45
N ALA A 135 3.56 -18.29 -4.37
CA ALA A 135 4.72 -17.85 -3.60
C ALA A 135 5.55 -19.02 -3.05
N LYS A 136 4.88 -20.07 -2.53
CA LYS A 136 5.55 -21.31 -2.09
C LYS A 136 6.26 -22.00 -3.24
N SER A 137 5.62 -22.14 -4.40
CA SER A 137 6.21 -22.79 -5.58
C SER A 137 7.47 -22.07 -6.10
N MET A 138 7.54 -20.75 -5.89
CA MET A 138 8.72 -19.96 -6.20
C MET A 138 9.86 -20.05 -5.16
N GLY A 139 9.67 -20.81 -4.07
CA GLY A 139 10.65 -20.98 -3.01
C GLY A 139 10.85 -19.74 -2.13
N ILE A 140 9.80 -18.95 -1.91
CA ILE A 140 9.80 -17.84 -0.94
C ILE A 140 9.75 -18.42 0.47
N ASP A 141 10.62 -17.94 1.40
CA ASP A 141 10.55 -18.32 2.82
C ASP A 141 9.32 -17.69 3.47
N ILE A 142 8.34 -18.54 3.79
CA ILE A 142 7.06 -18.13 4.41
C ILE A 142 6.97 -18.78 5.78
N ARG A 143 6.82 -17.96 6.81
CA ARG A 143 6.66 -18.40 8.21
C ARG A 143 5.29 -17.99 8.71
N PHE A 144 4.42 -18.98 8.85
CA PHE A 144 3.08 -18.80 9.41
C PHE A 144 3.12 -18.71 10.92
N SER A 145 2.08 -18.09 11.50
CA SER A 145 1.97 -17.82 12.95
C SER A 145 3.18 -17.05 13.49
N HIS A 146 3.73 -16.11 12.71
CA HIS A 146 4.85 -15.29 13.15
C HIS A 146 4.50 -13.81 13.12
N VAL A 147 5.06 -13.08 14.07
CA VAL A 147 4.88 -11.62 14.22
C VAL A 147 6.23 -10.93 14.31
N VAL A 148 6.28 -9.68 13.85
CA VAL A 148 7.38 -8.76 14.16
C VAL A 148 7.08 -8.12 15.50
N ILE A 149 8.03 -8.20 16.43
CA ILE A 149 7.97 -7.56 17.76
C ILE A 149 8.50 -6.13 17.66
N ALA A 150 9.67 -5.95 17.05
CA ALA A 150 10.30 -4.64 16.90
C ALA A 150 11.28 -4.61 15.72
N ALA A 151 11.37 -3.46 15.07
CA ALA A 151 12.47 -3.16 14.18
C ALA A 151 13.73 -2.79 15.00
N LYS A 152 14.89 -3.20 14.50
CA LYS A 152 16.20 -2.89 15.11
C LYS A 152 17.09 -2.16 14.11
N GLY A 153 17.72 -1.09 14.59
CA GLY A 153 18.63 -0.24 13.85
C GLY A 153 18.65 1.16 14.45
N TYR A 154 19.63 1.97 14.09
CA TYR A 154 19.73 3.35 14.59
C TYR A 154 19.26 4.38 13.55
N LYS A 155 19.91 4.39 12.36
CA LYS A 155 19.52 5.30 11.25
C LYS A 155 18.61 4.65 10.23
N LYS A 156 18.56 3.33 10.20
CA LYS A 156 17.74 2.50 9.32
C LYS A 156 17.62 1.12 9.88
N VAL A 157 16.63 0.36 9.40
CA VAL A 157 16.45 -1.04 9.72
C VAL A 157 17.72 -1.85 9.38
N LYS A 158 18.13 -2.72 10.30
CA LYS A 158 19.23 -3.70 10.13
C LYS A 158 18.78 -5.11 10.47
N SER A 159 17.79 -5.25 11.31
CA SER A 159 17.18 -6.52 11.67
C SER A 159 15.79 -6.30 12.27
N ALA A 160 15.07 -7.38 12.49
CA ALA A 160 13.80 -7.40 13.19
C ALA A 160 13.80 -8.49 14.28
N GLU A 161 13.27 -8.18 15.45
CA GLU A 161 12.87 -9.17 16.43
C GLU A 161 11.55 -9.77 16.01
N ILE A 162 11.48 -11.08 15.94
CA ILE A 162 10.29 -11.83 15.56
C ILE A 162 10.00 -12.90 16.61
N ALA A 163 8.75 -13.34 16.67
CA ALA A 163 8.36 -14.49 17.48
C ALA A 163 7.23 -15.27 16.82
N LYS A 164 7.17 -16.55 17.12
CA LYS A 164 5.99 -17.36 16.81
C LYS A 164 4.88 -16.97 17.77
N ILE A 165 3.67 -16.80 17.26
CA ILE A 165 2.48 -16.54 18.09
C ILE A 165 1.71 -17.84 18.31
N SER A 166 1.16 -18.04 19.50
CA SER A 166 0.29 -19.17 19.81
C SER A 166 -1.00 -19.14 19.00
N GLU A 167 -1.69 -20.27 18.88
CA GLU A 167 -2.95 -20.36 18.13
C GLU A 167 -4.05 -19.46 18.70
N ASP A 168 -4.11 -19.33 20.02
CA ASP A 168 -5.03 -18.44 20.72
C ASP A 168 -4.59 -16.96 20.70
N LYS A 169 -3.42 -16.66 20.10
CA LYS A 169 -2.82 -15.33 19.93
C LYS A 169 -2.52 -14.59 21.25
N LYS A 170 -2.38 -15.31 22.34
CA LYS A 170 -2.10 -14.69 23.66
C LYS A 170 -0.63 -14.74 24.03
N ASP A 171 0.07 -15.80 23.62
CA ASP A 171 1.45 -16.02 24.01
C ASP A 171 2.41 -15.88 22.84
N LEU A 172 3.59 -15.37 23.15
CA LEU A 172 4.71 -15.28 22.22
C LEU A 172 5.72 -16.38 22.53
N GLY A 173 6.17 -17.06 21.51
CA GLY A 173 7.28 -18.00 21.59
C GLY A 173 8.62 -17.30 21.81
N LYS A 174 9.71 -18.04 21.64
CA LYS A 174 11.06 -17.49 21.75
C LYS A 174 11.25 -16.36 20.75
N ILE A 175 11.82 -15.24 21.21
CA ILE A 175 12.19 -14.13 20.35
C ILE A 175 13.46 -14.50 19.57
N GLU A 176 13.38 -14.32 18.28
CA GLU A 176 14.49 -14.51 17.33
C GLU A 176 14.82 -13.19 16.63
N ASN A 177 16.06 -13.07 16.14
CA ASN A 177 16.49 -11.88 15.40
C ASN A 177 16.76 -12.25 13.96
N ILE A 178 16.08 -11.58 13.01
CA ILE A 178 16.29 -11.79 11.57
C ILE A 178 16.98 -10.56 10.98
N SER A 179 18.08 -10.78 10.26
CA SER A 179 18.77 -9.75 9.49
C SER A 179 17.89 -9.33 8.29
N CYS A 180 17.52 -8.05 8.25
CA CYS A 180 16.80 -7.43 7.13
C CYS A 180 17.24 -5.98 7.00
N ASP A 181 17.06 -5.38 5.83
CA ASP A 181 17.38 -3.98 5.56
C ASP A 181 16.16 -3.13 5.23
N CYS A 182 15.01 -3.76 5.09
CA CYS A 182 13.69 -3.12 5.07
C CYS A 182 12.60 -4.07 5.60
N ILE A 183 11.53 -3.50 6.12
CA ILE A 183 10.34 -4.21 6.58
C ILE A 183 9.15 -3.64 5.83
N CYS A 184 8.52 -4.47 4.99
CA CYS A 184 7.33 -4.11 4.23
C CYS A 184 6.09 -4.61 4.99
N VAL A 185 5.19 -3.71 5.30
CA VAL A 185 4.06 -4.00 6.17
C VAL A 185 2.75 -3.68 5.47
N PRO A 186 2.05 -4.68 4.93
CA PRO A 186 0.64 -4.53 4.64
C PRO A 186 -0.13 -4.74 5.94
N GLY A 187 -1.24 -4.11 6.08
CA GLY A 187 -2.11 -4.31 7.21
C GLY A 187 -3.55 -4.37 6.77
N PHE A 188 -4.32 -3.40 7.16
CA PHE A 188 -5.72 -3.30 6.78
C PHE A 188 -5.91 -2.28 5.66
N TRP A 189 -7.01 -2.43 4.93
CA TRP A 189 -7.47 -1.44 3.97
C TRP A 189 -8.59 -0.62 4.60
N THR A 190 -8.39 0.70 4.72
CA THR A 190 -9.41 1.63 5.21
C THR A 190 -10.08 2.29 4.02
N PRO A 191 -11.40 2.13 3.81
CA PRO A 191 -12.11 2.81 2.73
C PRO A 191 -11.93 4.33 2.79
N THR A 192 -11.74 4.95 1.64
CA THR A 192 -11.63 6.41 1.52
C THR A 192 -13.04 7.00 1.45
N ILE A 193 -13.62 7.31 2.62
CA ILE A 193 -15.01 7.78 2.74
C ILE A 193 -15.15 9.30 2.82
N HIS A 194 -14.07 10.05 2.63
CA HIS A 194 -14.05 11.51 2.87
C HIS A 194 -15.09 12.28 2.07
N LEU A 195 -15.35 11.89 0.82
CA LEU A 195 -16.41 12.52 0.02
C LEU A 195 -17.80 12.05 0.44
N ALA A 196 -17.97 10.75 0.68
CA ALA A 196 -19.25 10.18 1.07
C ALA A 196 -19.78 10.74 2.41
N SER A 197 -18.86 11.13 3.30
CA SER A 197 -19.21 11.69 4.61
C SER A 197 -19.56 13.18 4.59
N GLN A 198 -19.48 13.84 3.44
CA GLN A 198 -19.81 15.27 3.29
C GLN A 198 -21.25 15.53 2.84
N SER A 199 -21.96 14.51 2.36
CA SER A 199 -23.35 14.62 1.87
C SER A 199 -24.36 14.10 2.88
#